data_49c8076232a93140e469baeb789919c2
#
_entry.id   49c8076232a93140e469baeb789919c2
#
_cell.length_a   1.000
_cell.length_b   1.000
_cell.length_c   1.000
_cell.angle_alpha   90.00
_cell.angle_beta   90.00
_cell.angle_gamma   90.00
#
_symmetry.space_group_name_H-M   'P 1'
#
loop_
_entity.id
_entity.type
_entity.pdbx_description
1 polymer ?
#
loop_
_entity_poly.entity_id
_entity_poly.type
_entity_poly.pdbx_seq_one_letter_code
_entity_poly.pdbx_strand_id
1 'polypeptide(L)'
;MADIKTLDTKVVYENKWLRVREDKIQRSSGNEGIYGVVEKPDFAIILPIEGDTVYMVEQYRYTIKERQLELPQGAWESNPDVD
;
A
#
# COMPACT_ATOMS: atom_id res chain seq x y z
N MET A 1 6.86 -6.93 -23.20
CA MET A 1 7.48 -5.59 -23.28
C MET A 1 6.79 -4.65 -22.32
N ALA A 2 7.55 -3.87 -21.57
CA ALA A 2 6.97 -2.94 -20.62
C ALA A 2 6.47 -1.69 -21.34
N ASP A 3 5.26 -1.25 -20.98
CA ASP A 3 4.70 -0.01 -21.53
C ASP A 3 5.36 1.23 -20.94
N ILE A 4 6.01 1.05 -19.79
CA ILE A 4 6.70 2.12 -19.07
C ILE A 4 8.08 1.61 -18.67
N LYS A 5 9.09 2.39 -19.00
CA LYS A 5 10.46 2.07 -18.67
C LYS A 5 10.93 2.97 -17.54
N THR A 6 11.53 2.38 -16.51
CA THR A 6 12.13 3.13 -15.42
C THR A 6 13.52 3.60 -15.84
N LEU A 7 13.73 4.91 -15.82
CA LEU A 7 15.02 5.51 -16.16
C LEU A 7 15.88 5.75 -14.94
N ASP A 8 15.27 6.13 -13.83
CA ASP A 8 15.97 6.42 -12.59
C ASP A 8 15.00 6.32 -11.41
N THR A 9 15.52 6.10 -10.24
CA THR A 9 14.74 5.96 -9.02
C THR A 9 15.42 6.76 -7.89
N LYS A 10 14.62 7.46 -7.12
CA LYS A 10 15.09 8.25 -6.00
C LYS A 10 14.12 8.14 -4.84
N VAL A 11 14.62 7.82 -3.64
CA VAL A 11 13.81 7.85 -2.43
C VAL A 11 13.68 9.30 -1.98
N VAL A 12 12.45 9.79 -1.85
CA VAL A 12 12.19 11.19 -1.48
C VAL A 12 11.66 11.34 -0.06
N TYR A 13 11.17 10.25 0.52
CA TYR A 13 10.73 10.23 1.92
C TYR A 13 10.75 8.81 2.43
N GLU A 14 11.14 8.63 3.67
CA GLU A 14 11.14 7.30 4.29
C GLU A 14 10.99 7.41 5.80
N ASN A 15 10.16 6.53 6.35
CA ASN A 15 10.09 6.33 7.78
C ASN A 15 10.00 4.82 8.04
N LYS A 16 9.75 4.41 9.27
CA LYS A 16 9.78 2.97 9.58
C LYS A 16 8.56 2.20 9.06
N TRP A 17 7.55 2.90 8.54
CA TRP A 17 6.32 2.27 8.06
C TRP A 17 6.16 2.30 6.56
N LEU A 18 6.76 3.28 5.89
CA LEU A 18 6.61 3.40 4.44
C LEU A 18 7.79 4.11 3.83
N ARG A 19 7.92 3.95 2.52
CA ARG A 19 8.93 4.63 1.73
C ARG A 19 8.25 5.21 0.50
N VAL A 20 8.54 6.47 0.20
CA VAL A 20 8.07 7.12 -1.02
C VAL A 20 9.24 7.33 -1.93
N ARG A 21 9.13 6.84 -3.13
CA ARG A 21 10.16 7.06 -4.15
C ARG A 21 9.56 7.77 -5.35
N GLU A 22 10.42 8.45 -6.07
CA GLU A 22 10.06 9.13 -7.30
C GLU A 22 10.85 8.50 -8.42
N ASP A 23 10.14 7.92 -9.38
CA ASP A 23 10.77 7.26 -10.51
C ASP A 23 10.68 8.19 -11.72
N LYS A 24 11.81 8.37 -12.41
CA LYS A 24 11.81 9.00 -13.71
C LYS A 24 11.51 7.89 -14.71
N ILE A 25 10.49 8.10 -15.52
CA ILE A 25 9.99 7.07 -16.43
C ILE A 25 9.95 7.57 -17.86
N GLN A 26 9.92 6.63 -18.79
CA GLN A 26 9.67 6.90 -20.19
C GLN A 26 8.54 6.01 -20.66
N ARG A 27 7.53 6.61 -21.24
CA ARG A 27 6.39 5.88 -21.78
C ARG A 27 6.70 5.35 -23.18
N SER A 28 5.90 4.41 -23.66
CA SER A 28 6.08 3.81 -24.98
C SER A 28 6.03 4.85 -26.10
N SER A 29 5.36 5.97 -25.88
CA SER A 29 5.32 7.09 -26.82
C SER A 29 6.65 7.85 -26.93
N GLY A 30 7.59 7.58 -26.02
CA GLY A 30 8.85 8.31 -25.93
C GLY A 30 8.83 9.47 -24.93
N ASN A 31 7.65 9.85 -24.46
CA ASN A 31 7.54 10.95 -23.49
C ASN A 31 8.07 10.52 -22.12
N GLU A 32 8.81 11.41 -21.49
CA GLU A 32 9.30 11.18 -20.15
C GLU A 32 8.36 11.80 -19.11
N GLY A 33 8.39 11.28 -17.91
CA GLY A 33 7.58 11.77 -16.82
C GLY A 33 8.10 11.29 -15.49
N ILE A 34 7.35 11.59 -14.44
CA ILE A 34 7.68 11.21 -13.08
C ILE A 34 6.53 10.38 -12.53
N TYR A 35 6.87 9.31 -11.84
CA TYR A 35 5.88 8.44 -11.19
C TYR A 35 6.19 8.36 -9.71
N GLY A 36 5.25 8.81 -8.88
CA GLY A 36 5.38 8.68 -7.44
C GLY A 36 4.88 7.30 -6.99
N VAL A 37 5.70 6.60 -6.24
CA VAL A 37 5.38 5.25 -5.77
C VAL A 37 5.50 5.22 -4.26
N VAL A 38 4.46 4.71 -3.60
CA VAL A 38 4.47 4.50 -2.15
C VAL A 38 4.66 3.02 -1.90
N GLU A 39 5.76 2.68 -1.24
CA GLU A 39 6.05 1.30 -0.85
C GLU A 39 5.68 1.11 0.61
N LYS A 40 4.89 0.10 0.89
CA LYS A 40 4.46 -0.25 2.24
C LYS A 40 4.59 -1.75 2.40
N PRO A 41 4.72 -2.24 3.64
CA PRO A 41 4.65 -3.69 3.87
C PRO A 41 3.31 -4.23 3.41
N ASP A 42 3.31 -5.49 3.05
CA ASP A 42 2.07 -6.19 2.72
C ASP A 42 1.13 -6.15 3.92
N PHE A 43 -0.15 -6.27 3.64
CA PHE A 43 -1.15 -6.34 4.70
C PHE A 43 -2.13 -7.48 4.42
N ALA A 44 -2.80 -7.91 5.47
CA ALA A 44 -3.82 -8.95 5.39
C ALA A 44 -5.15 -8.38 5.83
N ILE A 45 -6.21 -8.79 5.14
CA ILE A 45 -7.58 -8.45 5.49
C ILE A 45 -8.28 -9.76 5.83
N ILE A 46 -9.02 -9.76 6.93
CA ILE A 46 -9.74 -10.93 7.38
C ILE A 46 -11.23 -10.69 7.17
N LEU A 47 -11.93 -11.71 6.66
CA LEU A 47 -13.38 -11.68 6.54
C LEU A 47 -13.96 -12.69 7.54
N PRO A 48 -14.21 -12.25 8.79
CA PRO A 48 -14.74 -13.17 9.80
C PRO A 48 -16.25 -13.37 9.57
N ILE A 49 -16.63 -14.61 9.31
CA ILE A 49 -18.01 -14.96 9.02
C ILE A 49 -18.46 -16.04 9.99
N GLU A 50 -19.67 -15.86 10.51
CA GLU A 50 -20.32 -16.87 11.31
C GLU A 50 -21.78 -16.94 10.86
N GLY A 51 -22.15 -18.04 10.20
CA GLY A 51 -23.47 -18.15 9.59
C GLY A 51 -23.68 -17.05 8.55
N ASP A 52 -24.68 -16.22 8.76
CA ASP A 52 -24.99 -15.06 7.90
C ASP A 52 -24.41 -13.75 8.42
N THR A 53 -23.56 -13.82 9.46
CA THR A 53 -23.04 -12.63 10.14
C THR A 53 -21.60 -12.39 9.74
N VAL A 54 -21.29 -11.13 9.42
CA VAL A 54 -19.92 -10.68 9.18
C VAL A 54 -19.54 -9.76 10.33
N TYR A 55 -18.41 -10.03 10.96
CA TYR A 55 -17.92 -9.18 12.04
C TYR A 55 -17.02 -8.12 11.48
N MET A 56 -17.24 -6.88 11.89
CA MET A 56 -16.46 -5.73 11.45
C MET A 56 -15.92 -4.99 12.67
N VAL A 57 -14.87 -4.20 12.44
CA VAL A 57 -14.30 -3.36 13.48
C VAL A 57 -14.56 -1.91 13.14
N GLU A 58 -14.73 -1.09 14.16
CA GLU A 58 -14.85 0.34 13.97
C GLU A 58 -13.53 0.98 14.34
N GLN A 59 -12.98 1.78 13.43
CA GLN A 59 -11.71 2.45 13.64
C GLN A 59 -11.78 3.91 13.23
N TYR A 60 -11.07 4.74 13.98
CA TYR A 60 -10.88 6.12 13.59
C TYR A 60 -9.80 6.20 12.53
N ARG A 61 -10.12 6.79 11.39
CA ARG A 61 -9.18 6.96 10.28
C ARG A 61 -8.72 8.41 10.23
N TYR A 62 -7.47 8.64 10.58
CA TYR A 62 -6.91 9.98 10.71
C TYR A 62 -7.01 10.79 9.42
N THR A 63 -6.72 10.17 8.28
CA THR A 63 -6.67 10.88 6.99
C THR A 63 -8.02 11.44 6.56
N ILE A 64 -9.10 10.77 6.93
CA ILE A 64 -10.45 11.24 6.62
C ILE A 64 -11.16 11.80 7.84
N LYS A 65 -10.53 11.71 9.00
CA LYS A 65 -11.01 12.24 10.28
C LYS A 65 -12.40 11.74 10.63
N GLU A 66 -12.65 10.46 10.37
CA GLU A 66 -13.92 9.79 10.65
C GLU A 66 -13.68 8.38 11.18
N ARG A 67 -14.66 7.90 11.94
CA ARG A 67 -14.70 6.50 12.31
C ARG A 67 -15.39 5.72 11.19
N GLN A 68 -14.82 4.55 10.87
CA GLN A 68 -15.32 3.71 9.78
C GLN A 68 -15.50 2.29 10.25
N LEU A 69 -16.53 1.63 9.73
CA LEU A 69 -16.69 0.19 9.88
C LEU A 69 -15.87 -0.49 8.80
N GLU A 70 -15.01 -1.40 9.23
CA GLU A 70 -14.05 -2.04 8.32
C GLU A 70 -13.88 -3.49 8.68
N LEU A 71 -13.40 -4.27 7.70
CA LEU A 71 -12.92 -5.61 8.00
C LEU A 71 -11.61 -5.51 8.78
N PRO A 72 -11.36 -6.42 9.73
CA PRO A 72 -10.08 -6.43 10.43
C PRO A 72 -8.93 -6.57 9.45
N GLN A 73 -7.91 -5.74 9.62
CA GLN A 73 -6.73 -5.78 8.77
C GLN A 73 -5.50 -5.38 9.58
N GLY A 74 -4.35 -5.83 9.11
CA GLY A 74 -3.10 -5.51 9.76
C GLY A 74 -1.93 -5.66 8.80
N ALA A 75 -0.82 -5.04 9.14
CA ALA A 75 0.39 -5.16 8.34
C ALA A 75 0.90 -6.59 8.42
N TRP A 76 1.31 -7.12 7.28
CA TRP A 76 1.90 -8.45 7.18
C TRP A 76 3.41 -8.28 7.08
N GLU A 77 4.13 -8.76 8.06
CA GLU A 77 5.57 -8.73 8.04
C GLU A 77 6.09 -10.08 7.56
N SER A 78 6.98 -10.05 6.58
CA SER A 78 7.62 -11.26 6.07
C SER A 78 8.70 -11.70 7.05
N ASN A 79 8.27 -12.20 8.19
CA ASN A 79 9.15 -12.68 9.23
C ASN A 79 8.89 -14.19 9.41
N PRO A 80 9.90 -15.05 9.24
CA PRO A 80 9.68 -16.49 9.36
C PRO A 80 9.28 -16.93 10.78
N ASP A 81 9.41 -16.07 11.75
CA ASP A 81 9.01 -16.37 13.13
C ASP A 81 7.56 -15.97 13.41
N VAL A 82 6.87 -15.42 12.43
CA VAL A 82 5.47 -15.02 12.56
C VAL A 82 4.60 -16.05 11.86
N ASP A 83 3.67 -16.61 12.61
CA ASP A 83 2.72 -17.59 12.08
C ASP A 83 1.55 -16.93 11.36
#